data_2fbcdca40966cac916300ed39c43c0bb
#
_entry.id   2fbcdca40966cac916300ed39c43c0bb
#
_cell.length_a   1.000
_cell.length_b   1.000
_cell.length_c   1.000
_cell.angle_alpha   90.00
_cell.angle_beta   90.00
_cell.angle_gamma   90.00
#
_symmetry.space_group_name_H-M   'P 1'
#
loop_
_entity.id
_entity.type
_entity.pdbx_description
1 polymer ?
#
loop_
_entity_poly.entity_id
_entity_poly.type
_entity_poly.pdbx_seq_one_letter_code
_entity_poly.pdbx_strand_id
1 'polypeptide(L)'
;MNLTRVALIGLVAACAWAAWPKQPLILDTHGPTRQFVIRSTLARVENAVVILGDSIVEMSTLPRSLCGHPIVNAGIGGAATESHLGSILTESLGNRRAALIVVSLGTNDAAKPNSVERYRSNYRSLLTELAALTPRTAIMAIPPPEAGLEEAKKLSLATIDSYNAILPALAEEARATFIALPAMPERHTFDGIHLNAAGYEIWDGAILRGIESAVCKIT
;
A
#
# COMPACT_ATOMS: atom_id res chain seq x y z
N MET A 1 55.70 10.54 26.45
CA MET A 1 54.26 10.72 26.47
C MET A 1 53.71 9.84 27.58
N ASN A 2 53.19 10.40 28.67
CA ASN A 2 52.82 9.65 29.88
C ASN A 2 51.65 8.70 29.61
N LEU A 3 51.77 7.47 30.02
CA LEU A 3 50.73 6.41 29.92
C LEU A 3 49.34 6.90 30.43
N THR A 4 49.34 7.74 31.47
CA THR A 4 48.12 8.34 32.03
C THR A 4 47.37 9.27 31.04
N ARG A 5 48.08 9.99 30.17
CA ARG A 5 47.48 10.86 29.15
C ARG A 5 46.88 10.05 28.02
N VAL A 6 47.48 8.91 27.63
CA VAL A 6 46.93 8.02 26.59
C VAL A 6 45.66 7.34 27.06
N ALA A 7 45.63 6.90 28.35
CA ALA A 7 44.45 6.28 28.94
C ALA A 7 43.27 7.27 29.06
N LEU A 8 43.54 8.56 29.40
CA LEU A 8 42.51 9.57 29.53
C LEU A 8 41.88 9.91 28.14
N ILE A 9 42.73 10.03 27.11
CA ILE A 9 42.26 10.30 25.74
C ILE A 9 41.41 9.12 25.24
N GLY A 10 41.81 7.87 25.51
CA GLY A 10 41.05 6.68 25.16
C GLY A 10 39.67 6.63 25.84
N LEU A 11 39.60 7.01 27.14
CA LEU A 11 38.36 7.01 27.90
C LEU A 11 37.39 8.11 27.40
N VAL A 12 37.88 9.31 27.09
CA VAL A 12 37.09 10.42 26.55
C VAL A 12 36.56 10.08 25.15
N ALA A 13 37.35 9.43 24.29
CA ALA A 13 36.92 9.00 22.97
C ALA A 13 35.86 7.90 23.06
N ALA A 14 35.98 6.96 23.98
CA ALA A 14 34.99 5.91 24.21
C ALA A 14 33.68 6.47 24.77
N CYS A 15 33.72 7.43 25.69
CA CYS A 15 32.53 8.11 26.20
C CYS A 15 31.87 8.99 25.15
N ALA A 16 32.63 9.68 24.28
CA ALA A 16 32.09 10.46 23.17
C ALA A 16 31.42 9.56 22.12
N TRP A 17 31.98 8.39 21.85
CA TRP A 17 31.37 7.42 20.91
C TRP A 17 30.10 6.78 21.47
N ALA A 18 30.05 6.49 22.79
CA ALA A 18 28.86 5.98 23.47
C ALA A 18 27.74 7.02 23.59
N ALA A 19 28.09 8.30 23.68
CA ALA A 19 27.16 9.43 23.76
C ALA A 19 26.72 9.97 22.39
N TRP A 20 27.28 9.43 21.27
CA TRP A 20 26.88 9.86 19.93
C TRP A 20 25.41 9.50 19.72
N PRO A 21 24.54 10.48 19.42
CA PRO A 21 23.13 10.18 19.19
C PRO A 21 23.02 9.19 18.03
N LYS A 22 22.54 7.99 18.33
CA LYS A 22 22.22 7.02 17.28
C LYS A 22 21.15 7.66 16.42
N GLN A 23 21.45 7.93 15.18
CA GLN A 23 20.46 8.42 14.23
C GLN A 23 19.31 7.40 14.17
N PRO A 24 18.04 7.82 14.30
CA PRO A 24 16.93 6.92 14.13
C PRO A 24 17.04 6.25 12.76
N LEU A 25 16.79 4.96 12.71
CA LEU A 25 16.74 4.24 11.44
C LEU A 25 15.70 4.92 10.55
N ILE A 26 16.03 5.11 9.28
CA ILE A 26 15.12 5.69 8.25
C ILE A 26 13.76 4.98 8.25
N LEU A 27 13.71 3.71 8.66
CA LEU A 27 12.48 2.91 8.79
C LEU A 27 11.45 3.53 9.74
N ASP A 28 11.86 4.21 10.82
CA ASP A 28 10.94 4.83 11.78
C ASP A 28 10.20 6.06 11.19
N THR A 29 10.66 6.59 10.07
CA THR A 29 10.06 7.74 9.38
C THR A 29 9.36 7.36 8.08
N HIS A 30 9.35 6.07 7.69
CA HIS A 30 8.83 5.63 6.40
C HIS A 30 7.37 6.05 6.18
N GLY A 31 6.48 5.68 7.08
CA GLY A 31 5.06 6.03 7.00
C GLY A 31 4.82 7.54 6.89
N PRO A 32 5.34 8.38 7.80
CA PRO A 32 5.25 9.84 7.70
C PRO A 32 5.82 10.40 6.40
N THR A 33 6.94 9.88 5.92
CA THR A 33 7.54 10.31 4.64
C THR A 33 6.62 9.98 3.46
N ARG A 34 6.04 8.78 3.42
CA ARG A 34 5.08 8.41 2.38
C ARG A 34 3.84 9.29 2.41
N GLN A 35 3.27 9.56 3.59
CA GLN A 35 2.13 10.46 3.74
C GLN A 35 2.45 11.87 3.21
N PHE A 36 3.64 12.39 3.51
CA PHE A 36 4.09 13.68 2.98
C PHE A 36 4.18 13.66 1.45
N VAL A 37 4.75 12.61 0.85
CA VAL A 37 4.84 12.45 -0.62
C VAL A 37 3.46 12.40 -1.24
N ILE A 38 2.54 11.59 -0.70
CA ILE A 38 1.15 11.46 -1.16
C ILE A 38 0.46 12.83 -1.14
N ARG A 39 0.50 13.52 0.00
CA ARG A 39 -0.11 14.84 0.18
C ARG A 39 0.46 15.87 -0.78
N SER A 40 1.79 15.94 -0.90
CA SER A 40 2.44 16.90 -1.80
C SER A 40 2.19 16.58 -3.28
N THR A 41 1.98 15.32 -3.64
CA THR A 41 1.61 14.93 -5.00
C THR A 41 0.16 15.30 -5.30
N LEU A 42 -0.76 14.95 -4.41
CA LEU A 42 -2.19 15.30 -4.54
C LEU A 42 -2.39 16.82 -4.55
N ALA A 43 -1.58 17.60 -3.84
CA ALA A 43 -1.66 19.05 -3.85
C ALA A 43 -1.42 19.71 -5.22
N ARG A 44 -0.83 18.98 -6.16
CA ARG A 44 -0.44 19.48 -7.49
C ARG A 44 -1.30 18.98 -8.64
N VAL A 45 -2.29 18.15 -8.36
CA VAL A 45 -3.14 17.53 -9.39
C VAL A 45 -4.61 17.64 -9.04
N GLU A 46 -5.45 17.65 -10.06
CA GLU A 46 -6.91 17.67 -9.95
C GLU A 46 -7.49 16.39 -10.57
N ASN A 47 -8.64 15.95 -10.07
CA ASN A 47 -9.35 14.79 -10.61
C ASN A 47 -8.47 13.54 -10.77
N ALA A 48 -7.61 13.29 -9.77
CA ALA A 48 -6.68 12.16 -9.81
C ALA A 48 -7.39 10.82 -9.67
N VAL A 49 -6.84 9.79 -10.30
CA VAL A 49 -7.03 8.39 -9.88
C VAL A 49 -6.02 8.13 -8.77
N VAL A 50 -6.51 7.80 -7.58
CA VAL A 50 -5.67 7.50 -6.41
C VAL A 50 -5.65 5.99 -6.21
N ILE A 51 -4.45 5.40 -6.15
CA ILE A 51 -4.28 3.98 -5.86
C ILE A 51 -3.79 3.84 -4.43
N LEU A 52 -4.71 3.44 -3.56
CA LEU A 52 -4.52 3.29 -2.12
C LEU A 52 -4.17 1.84 -1.79
N GLY A 53 -3.12 1.62 -1.02
CA GLY A 53 -2.72 0.26 -0.68
C GLY A 53 -1.47 0.16 0.19
N ASP A 54 -0.87 -1.02 0.15
CA ASP A 54 0.31 -1.39 0.92
C ASP A 54 1.63 -1.27 0.12
N SER A 55 2.63 -2.06 0.48
CA SER A 55 3.93 -2.09 -0.19
C SER A 55 3.85 -2.54 -1.66
N ILE A 56 2.87 -3.35 -2.04
CA ILE A 56 2.69 -3.77 -3.44
C ILE A 56 2.29 -2.56 -4.29
N VAL A 57 1.37 -1.73 -3.80
CA VAL A 57 1.04 -0.46 -4.45
C VAL A 57 2.23 0.48 -4.41
N GLU A 58 2.88 0.64 -3.27
CA GLU A 58 4.00 1.57 -3.11
C GLU A 58 5.12 1.33 -4.12
N MET A 59 5.46 0.06 -4.36
CA MET A 59 6.52 -0.34 -5.29
C MET A 59 6.10 -0.39 -6.76
N SER A 60 4.81 -0.21 -7.07
CA SER A 60 4.33 -0.21 -8.46
C SER A 60 4.84 1.00 -9.25
N THR A 61 5.07 0.80 -10.55
CA THR A 61 5.58 1.81 -11.48
C THR A 61 4.56 2.20 -12.55
N LEU A 62 3.32 2.44 -12.12
CA LEU A 62 2.21 2.79 -12.98
C LEU A 62 2.46 4.09 -13.77
N PRO A 63 1.82 4.27 -14.93
CA PRO A 63 1.97 5.47 -15.73
C PRO A 63 1.49 6.72 -14.96
N ARG A 64 2.02 7.88 -15.32
CA ARG A 64 1.68 9.14 -14.64
C ARG A 64 0.24 9.59 -14.83
N SER A 65 -0.40 9.13 -15.89
CA SER A 65 -1.80 9.46 -16.20
C SER A 65 -2.44 8.40 -17.08
N LEU A 66 -3.77 8.29 -17.01
CA LEU A 66 -4.59 7.43 -17.85
C LEU A 66 -5.91 8.14 -18.15
N CYS A 67 -6.35 8.15 -19.41
CA CYS A 67 -7.59 8.79 -19.86
C CYS A 67 -7.75 10.27 -19.41
N GLY A 68 -6.64 11.01 -19.35
CA GLY A 68 -6.63 12.41 -18.91
C GLY A 68 -6.64 12.60 -17.38
N HIS A 69 -6.65 11.53 -16.59
CA HIS A 69 -6.57 11.59 -15.14
C HIS A 69 -5.13 11.31 -14.66
N PRO A 70 -4.52 12.19 -13.83
CA PRO A 70 -3.28 11.86 -13.16
C PRO A 70 -3.44 10.62 -12.28
N ILE A 71 -2.46 9.71 -12.29
CA ILE A 71 -2.40 8.56 -11.38
C ILE A 71 -1.50 8.92 -10.20
N VAL A 72 -2.02 8.78 -8.99
CA VAL A 72 -1.29 9.01 -7.75
C VAL A 72 -1.15 7.70 -6.97
N ASN A 73 0.10 7.25 -6.83
CA ASN A 73 0.45 6.11 -5.99
C ASN A 73 0.37 6.54 -4.52
N ALA A 74 -0.65 6.07 -3.83
CA ALA A 74 -0.88 6.28 -2.39
C ALA A 74 -0.62 5.00 -1.57
N GLY A 75 0.30 4.15 -2.02
CA GLY A 75 0.76 2.99 -1.28
C GLY A 75 1.63 3.39 -0.09
N ILE A 76 1.44 2.70 1.03
CA ILE A 76 2.24 2.82 2.26
C ILE A 76 2.61 1.42 2.71
N GLY A 77 3.90 1.10 2.69
CA GLY A 77 4.40 -0.22 3.09
C GLY A 77 3.91 -0.62 4.48
N GLY A 78 3.46 -1.87 4.62
CA GLY A 78 2.91 -2.39 5.86
C GLY A 78 1.45 -2.00 6.16
N ALA A 79 0.80 -1.19 5.31
CA ALA A 79 -0.59 -0.80 5.52
C ALA A 79 -1.55 -2.01 5.45
N ALA A 80 -2.53 -2.02 6.34
CA ALA A 80 -3.63 -2.96 6.43
C ALA A 80 -4.96 -2.20 6.42
N THR A 81 -6.08 -2.90 6.39
CA THR A 81 -7.42 -2.26 6.40
C THR A 81 -7.69 -1.41 7.64
N GLU A 82 -6.99 -1.66 8.75
CA GLU A 82 -7.09 -0.91 10.00
C GLU A 82 -6.12 0.31 10.10
N SER A 83 -5.36 0.62 9.03
CA SER A 83 -4.28 1.62 9.07
C SER A 83 -4.76 3.07 8.87
N HIS A 84 -6.03 3.38 9.10
CA HIS A 84 -6.60 4.74 9.01
C HIS A 84 -6.31 5.46 7.67
N LEU A 85 -6.22 4.70 6.56
CA LEU A 85 -5.87 5.25 5.25
C LEU A 85 -6.91 6.25 4.72
N GLY A 86 -8.17 6.08 5.09
CA GLY A 86 -9.24 7.03 4.78
C GLY A 86 -8.97 8.43 5.35
N SER A 87 -8.58 8.49 6.63
CA SER A 87 -8.22 9.75 7.30
C SER A 87 -6.99 10.40 6.65
N ILE A 88 -5.94 9.62 6.37
CA ILE A 88 -4.74 10.10 5.69
C ILE A 88 -5.08 10.69 4.32
N LEU A 89 -5.97 10.05 3.58
CA LEU A 89 -6.37 10.51 2.26
C LEU A 89 -7.28 11.75 2.35
N THR A 90 -8.15 11.82 3.34
CA THR A 90 -8.98 13.01 3.63
C THR A 90 -8.11 14.23 3.88
N GLU A 91 -7.12 14.12 4.73
CA GLU A 91 -6.16 15.21 5.00
C GLU A 91 -5.35 15.58 3.75
N SER A 92 -4.98 14.58 2.94
CA SER A 92 -4.18 14.80 1.73
C SER A 92 -4.95 15.46 0.60
N LEU A 93 -6.22 15.15 0.45
CA LEU A 93 -7.12 15.76 -0.56
C LEU A 93 -7.64 17.13 -0.11
N GLY A 94 -7.86 17.33 1.20
CA GLY A 94 -8.52 18.54 1.69
C GLY A 94 -9.93 18.68 1.08
N ASN A 95 -10.20 19.80 0.41
CA ASN A 95 -11.51 20.05 -0.24
C ASN A 95 -11.63 19.46 -1.67
N ARG A 96 -10.59 18.78 -2.17
CA ARG A 96 -10.59 18.18 -3.50
C ARG A 96 -11.18 16.78 -3.47
N ARG A 97 -11.62 16.32 -4.64
CA ARG A 97 -12.11 14.95 -4.82
C ARG A 97 -11.26 14.21 -5.83
N ALA A 98 -11.08 12.91 -5.61
CA ALA A 98 -10.52 12.03 -6.60
C ALA A 98 -11.56 11.67 -7.67
N ALA A 99 -11.13 11.41 -8.91
CA ALA A 99 -11.98 10.85 -9.95
C ALA A 99 -12.33 9.39 -9.67
N LEU A 100 -11.38 8.66 -9.10
CA LEU A 100 -11.49 7.26 -8.70
C LEU A 100 -10.52 7.00 -7.55
N ILE A 101 -10.91 6.18 -6.59
CA ILE A 101 -9.99 5.59 -5.61
C ILE A 101 -10.02 4.08 -5.79
N VAL A 102 -8.86 3.49 -6.12
CA VAL A 102 -8.65 2.04 -6.18
C VAL A 102 -8.05 1.60 -4.87
N VAL A 103 -8.60 0.57 -4.24
CA VAL A 103 -8.11 0.00 -2.97
C VAL A 103 -7.51 -1.37 -3.24
N SER A 104 -6.23 -1.55 -2.88
CA SER A 104 -5.50 -2.82 -2.95
C SER A 104 -4.88 -3.11 -1.58
N LEU A 105 -5.59 -3.85 -0.73
CA LEU A 105 -5.24 -4.15 0.66
C LEU A 105 -5.67 -5.57 1.04
N GLY A 106 -4.95 -6.15 2.00
CA GLY A 106 -5.28 -7.44 2.60
C GLY A 106 -4.07 -8.32 2.88
N THR A 107 -2.94 -8.09 2.21
CA THR A 107 -1.71 -8.85 2.43
C THR A 107 -1.25 -8.73 3.88
N ASN A 108 -1.15 -7.52 4.41
CA ASN A 108 -0.74 -7.29 5.80
C ASN A 108 -1.82 -7.65 6.83
N ASP A 109 -3.08 -7.68 6.45
CA ASP A 109 -4.15 -8.22 7.29
C ASP A 109 -3.98 -9.73 7.50
N ALA A 110 -3.52 -10.47 6.48
CA ALA A 110 -3.29 -11.91 6.55
C ALA A 110 -2.03 -12.30 7.34
N ALA A 111 -1.12 -11.37 7.59
CA ALA A 111 0.06 -11.56 8.46
C ALA A 111 -0.28 -11.47 9.96
N LYS A 112 -1.49 -11.03 10.30
CA LYS A 112 -1.96 -10.86 11.67
C LYS A 112 -3.04 -11.91 11.97
N PRO A 113 -3.25 -12.30 13.24
CA PRO A 113 -4.39 -13.14 13.63
C PRO A 113 -5.69 -12.35 13.48
N ASN A 114 -6.19 -12.24 12.25
CA ASN A 114 -7.37 -11.47 11.89
C ASN A 114 -8.43 -12.39 11.29
N SER A 115 -9.68 -12.29 11.77
CA SER A 115 -10.78 -13.06 11.19
C SER A 115 -11.29 -12.42 9.90
N VAL A 116 -11.93 -13.22 9.05
CA VAL A 116 -12.59 -12.73 7.82
C VAL A 116 -13.64 -11.65 8.14
N GLU A 117 -14.36 -11.81 9.26
CA GLU A 117 -15.38 -10.86 9.71
C GLU A 117 -14.76 -9.52 10.10
N ARG A 118 -13.62 -9.53 10.80
CA ARG A 118 -12.90 -8.31 11.15
C ARG A 118 -12.34 -7.61 9.91
N TYR A 119 -11.72 -8.36 8.99
CA TYR A 119 -11.26 -7.84 7.71
C TYR A 119 -12.41 -7.19 6.93
N ARG A 120 -13.56 -7.88 6.83
CA ARG A 120 -14.77 -7.37 6.19
C ARG A 120 -15.26 -6.08 6.84
N SER A 121 -15.31 -6.03 8.16
CA SER A 121 -15.74 -4.85 8.92
C SER A 121 -14.82 -3.65 8.68
N ASN A 122 -13.50 -3.85 8.75
CA ASN A 122 -12.52 -2.80 8.52
C ASN A 122 -12.61 -2.29 7.08
N TYR A 123 -12.75 -3.20 6.11
CA TYR A 123 -12.86 -2.84 4.69
C TYR A 123 -14.12 -1.99 4.44
N ARG A 124 -15.27 -2.36 5.02
CA ARG A 124 -16.52 -1.57 4.94
C ARG A 124 -16.37 -0.18 5.53
N SER A 125 -15.71 -0.08 6.69
CA SER A 125 -15.42 1.22 7.30
C SER A 125 -14.57 2.09 6.39
N LEU A 126 -13.50 1.55 5.83
CA LEU A 126 -12.65 2.25 4.88
C LEU A 126 -13.45 2.71 3.65
N LEU A 127 -14.24 1.83 3.02
CA LEU A 127 -15.05 2.19 1.85
C LEU A 127 -16.07 3.31 2.16
N THR A 128 -16.63 3.30 3.37
CA THR A 128 -17.55 4.36 3.84
C THR A 128 -16.83 5.71 3.94
N GLU A 129 -15.62 5.73 4.49
CA GLU A 129 -14.79 6.94 4.56
C GLU A 129 -14.44 7.46 3.14
N LEU A 130 -14.07 6.55 2.23
CA LEU A 130 -13.68 6.90 0.86
C LEU A 130 -14.84 7.44 0.01
N ALA A 131 -16.09 7.04 0.29
CA ALA A 131 -17.27 7.52 -0.44
C ALA A 131 -17.45 9.05 -0.37
N ALA A 132 -16.95 9.70 0.67
CA ALA A 132 -16.93 11.16 0.78
C ALA A 132 -15.88 11.81 -0.14
N LEU A 133 -14.86 11.09 -0.54
CA LEU A 133 -13.68 11.59 -1.23
C LEU A 133 -13.72 11.37 -2.75
N THR A 134 -14.58 10.48 -3.23
CA THR A 134 -14.70 10.14 -4.64
C THR A 134 -16.11 9.72 -5.01
N PRO A 135 -16.58 9.96 -6.25
CA PRO A 135 -17.83 9.38 -6.74
C PRO A 135 -17.68 7.90 -7.16
N ARG A 136 -16.46 7.38 -7.27
CA ARG A 136 -16.17 6.02 -7.74
C ARG A 136 -15.08 5.37 -6.93
N THR A 137 -15.32 4.13 -6.54
CA THR A 137 -14.32 3.27 -5.91
C THR A 137 -14.13 2.00 -6.73
N ALA A 138 -12.93 1.44 -6.64
CA ALA A 138 -12.64 0.10 -7.13
C ALA A 138 -11.88 -0.69 -6.06
N ILE A 139 -12.09 -2.00 -6.03
CA ILE A 139 -11.43 -2.92 -5.11
C ILE A 139 -10.66 -3.93 -5.94
N MET A 140 -9.37 -4.07 -5.67
CA MET A 140 -8.51 -5.03 -6.36
C MET A 140 -8.33 -6.30 -5.53
N ALA A 141 -8.35 -7.44 -6.19
CA ALA A 141 -8.00 -8.73 -5.59
C ALA A 141 -6.56 -8.71 -5.06
N ILE A 142 -6.32 -9.42 -3.96
CA ILE A 142 -5.02 -9.56 -3.33
C ILE A 142 -4.18 -10.55 -4.14
N PRO A 143 -2.95 -10.22 -4.53
CA PRO A 143 -2.06 -11.17 -5.19
C PRO A 143 -1.79 -12.38 -4.30
N PRO A 144 -1.79 -13.61 -4.84
CA PRO A 144 -1.46 -14.79 -4.08
C PRO A 144 0.02 -14.73 -3.65
N PRO A 145 0.36 -15.05 -2.41
CA PRO A 145 1.75 -15.24 -2.00
C PRO A 145 2.36 -16.46 -2.70
N GLU A 146 3.65 -16.39 -3.01
CA GLU A 146 4.39 -17.51 -3.62
C GLU A 146 4.89 -18.45 -2.51
N ALA A 147 4.19 -19.56 -2.34
CA ALA A 147 4.49 -20.55 -1.30
C ALA A 147 5.94 -21.06 -1.39
N GLY A 148 6.55 -21.28 -0.23
CA GLY A 148 7.94 -21.81 -0.12
C GLY A 148 9.01 -20.74 0.03
N LEU A 149 8.74 -19.48 -0.29
CA LEU A 149 9.65 -18.37 -0.03
C LEU A 149 9.49 -17.81 1.39
N GLU A 150 10.52 -17.14 1.90
CA GLU A 150 10.64 -16.81 3.33
C GLU A 150 9.56 -15.87 3.84
N GLU A 151 9.28 -14.80 3.11
CA GLU A 151 8.26 -13.82 3.54
C GLU A 151 6.84 -14.41 3.48
N ALA A 152 6.55 -15.30 2.51
CA ALA A 152 5.26 -15.98 2.41
C ALA A 152 4.93 -16.82 3.65
N LYS A 153 5.95 -17.32 4.38
CA LYS A 153 5.74 -18.09 5.62
C LYS A 153 5.10 -17.27 6.74
N LYS A 154 5.17 -15.94 6.64
CA LYS A 154 4.55 -15.01 7.59
C LYS A 154 3.05 -14.84 7.33
N LEU A 155 2.53 -15.34 6.21
CA LEU A 155 1.15 -15.20 5.78
C LEU A 155 0.40 -16.53 5.85
N SER A 156 -0.89 -16.46 6.13
CA SER A 156 -1.80 -17.58 5.94
C SER A 156 -2.39 -17.54 4.52
N LEU A 157 -1.97 -18.48 3.65
CA LEU A 157 -2.49 -18.59 2.28
C LEU A 157 -4.01 -18.78 2.28
N ALA A 158 -4.53 -19.65 3.15
CA ALA A 158 -5.96 -19.87 3.30
C ALA A 158 -6.72 -18.61 3.74
N THR A 159 -6.05 -17.71 4.48
CA THR A 159 -6.64 -16.41 4.86
C THR A 159 -6.71 -15.48 3.65
N ILE A 160 -5.68 -15.41 2.80
CA ILE A 160 -5.71 -14.63 1.55
C ILE A 160 -6.83 -15.11 0.64
N ASP A 161 -6.98 -16.43 0.46
CA ASP A 161 -8.07 -17.01 -0.34
C ASP A 161 -9.43 -16.63 0.23
N SER A 162 -9.60 -16.70 1.55
CA SER A 162 -10.85 -16.34 2.24
C SER A 162 -11.16 -14.85 2.09
N TYR A 163 -10.14 -13.97 2.11
CA TYR A 163 -10.30 -12.54 1.87
C TYR A 163 -10.71 -12.28 0.41
N ASN A 164 -10.00 -12.87 -0.55
CA ASN A 164 -10.34 -12.74 -1.96
C ASN A 164 -11.77 -13.22 -2.27
N ALA A 165 -12.25 -14.28 -1.60
CA ALA A 165 -13.60 -14.79 -1.78
C ALA A 165 -14.70 -13.80 -1.39
N ILE A 166 -14.44 -12.87 -0.47
CA ILE A 166 -15.45 -11.89 -0.04
C ILE A 166 -15.35 -10.52 -0.75
N LEU A 167 -14.22 -10.21 -1.40
CA LEU A 167 -14.02 -8.90 -2.05
C LEU A 167 -15.04 -8.57 -3.13
N PRO A 168 -15.51 -9.51 -4.00
CA PRO A 168 -16.56 -9.23 -4.97
C PRO A 168 -17.87 -8.77 -4.31
N ALA A 169 -18.29 -9.42 -3.23
CA ALA A 169 -19.50 -9.05 -2.49
C ALA A 169 -19.35 -7.68 -1.80
N LEU A 170 -18.16 -7.38 -1.24
CA LEU A 170 -17.87 -6.06 -0.68
C LEU A 170 -17.90 -4.95 -1.76
N ALA A 171 -17.42 -5.24 -2.95
CA ALA A 171 -17.50 -4.31 -4.07
C ALA A 171 -18.94 -4.03 -4.48
N GLU A 172 -19.78 -5.06 -4.58
CA GLU A 172 -21.21 -4.94 -4.87
C GLU A 172 -21.94 -4.12 -3.81
N GLU A 173 -21.74 -4.41 -2.53
CA GLU A 173 -22.31 -3.69 -1.39
C GLU A 173 -21.97 -2.20 -1.43
N ALA A 174 -20.72 -1.87 -1.78
CA ALA A 174 -20.23 -0.49 -1.86
C ALA A 174 -20.50 0.19 -3.22
N ARG A 175 -21.10 -0.50 -4.18
CA ARG A 175 -21.22 -0.06 -5.57
C ARG A 175 -19.86 0.31 -6.19
N ALA A 176 -18.83 -0.43 -5.81
CA ALA A 176 -17.48 -0.29 -6.33
C ALA A 176 -17.23 -1.28 -7.49
N THR A 177 -16.29 -0.94 -8.36
CA THR A 177 -15.81 -1.88 -9.38
C THR A 177 -14.90 -2.92 -8.72
N PHE A 178 -15.16 -4.22 -8.92
CA PHE A 178 -14.22 -5.26 -8.53
C PHE A 178 -13.21 -5.50 -9.66
N ILE A 179 -11.93 -5.44 -9.33
CA ILE A 179 -10.81 -5.72 -10.24
C ILE A 179 -10.27 -7.09 -9.91
N ALA A 180 -10.67 -8.08 -10.69
CA ALA A 180 -10.14 -9.44 -10.58
C ALA A 180 -8.69 -9.48 -11.04
N LEU A 181 -7.89 -10.32 -10.37
CA LEU A 181 -6.51 -10.56 -10.75
C LEU A 181 -6.45 -11.83 -11.62
N PRO A 182 -5.85 -11.77 -12.82
CA PRO A 182 -5.57 -12.97 -13.60
C PRO A 182 -4.63 -13.92 -12.86
N ALA A 183 -4.54 -15.18 -13.32
CA ALA A 183 -3.58 -16.13 -12.77
C ALA A 183 -2.15 -15.58 -12.86
N MET A 184 -1.44 -15.65 -11.74
CA MET A 184 -0.04 -15.24 -11.66
C MET A 184 0.88 -16.33 -12.24
N PRO A 185 2.02 -15.96 -12.83
CA PRO A 185 3.06 -16.93 -13.19
C PRO A 185 3.56 -17.68 -11.96
N GLU A 186 4.14 -18.86 -12.14
CA GLU A 186 4.69 -19.66 -11.03
C GLU A 186 5.71 -18.89 -10.19
N ARG A 187 6.52 -18.04 -10.84
CA ARG A 187 7.50 -17.15 -10.17
C ARG A 187 7.14 -15.70 -10.42
N HIS A 188 6.31 -15.16 -9.54
CA HIS A 188 5.78 -13.80 -9.66
C HIS A 188 6.20 -12.86 -8.51
N THR A 189 6.97 -13.36 -7.54
CA THR A 189 7.50 -12.57 -6.43
C THR A 189 9.02 -12.73 -6.33
N PHE A 190 9.69 -11.84 -5.59
CA PHE A 190 11.11 -12.01 -5.29
C PHE A 190 11.37 -12.51 -3.87
N ASP A 191 10.42 -12.39 -2.95
CA ASP A 191 10.56 -12.82 -1.56
C ASP A 191 9.38 -13.69 -1.06
N GLY A 192 8.36 -13.89 -1.88
CA GLY A 192 7.13 -14.63 -1.56
C GLY A 192 5.90 -13.74 -1.41
N ILE A 193 6.07 -12.43 -1.31
CA ILE A 193 4.99 -11.44 -1.16
C ILE A 193 5.10 -10.35 -2.22
N HIS A 194 6.24 -9.70 -2.31
CA HIS A 194 6.43 -8.55 -3.17
C HIS A 194 6.67 -9.01 -4.62
N LEU A 195 5.89 -8.41 -5.51
CA LEU A 195 5.88 -8.81 -6.91
C LEU A 195 7.21 -8.50 -7.60
N ASN A 196 7.71 -9.42 -8.41
CA ASN A 196 8.80 -9.19 -9.35
C ASN A 196 8.25 -8.60 -10.66
N ALA A 197 9.10 -8.43 -11.67
CA ALA A 197 8.69 -7.86 -12.95
C ALA A 197 7.53 -8.64 -13.62
N ALA A 198 7.56 -9.98 -13.59
CA ALA A 198 6.50 -10.81 -14.16
C ALA A 198 5.18 -10.69 -13.37
N GLY A 199 5.26 -10.59 -12.04
CA GLY A 199 4.10 -10.34 -11.18
C GLY A 199 3.48 -8.96 -11.44
N TYR A 200 4.31 -7.92 -11.53
CA TYR A 200 3.81 -6.57 -11.84
C TYR A 200 3.24 -6.45 -13.25
N GLU A 201 3.75 -7.16 -14.26
CA GLU A 201 3.15 -7.16 -15.60
C GLU A 201 1.66 -7.57 -15.54
N ILE A 202 1.33 -8.60 -14.78
CA ILE A 202 -0.06 -9.05 -14.60
C ILE A 202 -0.86 -8.07 -13.73
N TRP A 203 -0.28 -7.63 -12.60
CA TRP A 203 -0.95 -6.74 -11.65
C TRP A 203 -1.21 -5.36 -12.26
N ASP A 204 -0.22 -4.73 -12.88
CA ASP A 204 -0.34 -3.44 -13.57
C ASP A 204 -1.36 -3.53 -14.71
N GLY A 205 -1.32 -4.61 -15.50
CA GLY A 205 -2.30 -4.84 -16.56
C GLY A 205 -3.73 -4.95 -16.03
N ALA A 206 -3.95 -5.60 -14.89
CA ALA A 206 -5.27 -5.73 -14.29
C ALA A 206 -5.79 -4.39 -13.74
N ILE A 207 -4.96 -3.67 -12.98
CA ILE A 207 -5.38 -2.40 -12.37
C ILE A 207 -5.63 -1.32 -13.43
N LEU A 208 -4.80 -1.25 -14.48
CA LEU A 208 -5.00 -0.29 -15.57
C LEU A 208 -6.31 -0.54 -16.32
N ARG A 209 -6.63 -1.80 -16.66
CA ARG A 209 -7.94 -2.15 -17.27
C ARG A 209 -9.11 -1.79 -16.34
N GLY A 210 -8.96 -2.02 -15.03
CA GLY A 210 -9.97 -1.63 -14.04
C GLY A 210 -10.19 -0.12 -13.99
N ILE A 211 -9.10 0.66 -14.03
CA ILE A 211 -9.17 2.13 -14.09
C ILE A 211 -9.83 2.58 -15.40
N GLU A 212 -9.42 2.02 -16.54
CA GLU A 212 -10.02 2.33 -17.85
C GLU A 212 -11.54 2.11 -17.84
N SER A 213 -11.99 0.97 -17.34
CA SER A 213 -13.42 0.66 -17.27
C SER A 213 -14.21 1.63 -16.37
N ALA A 214 -13.55 2.18 -15.33
CA ALA A 214 -14.20 3.05 -14.35
C ALA A 214 -14.23 4.54 -14.76
N VAL A 215 -13.21 5.05 -15.46
CA VAL A 215 -13.07 6.50 -15.71
C VAL A 215 -12.92 6.89 -17.17
N CYS A 216 -12.54 5.98 -18.08
CA CYS A 216 -12.46 6.32 -19.50
C CYS A 216 -13.87 6.38 -20.11
N LYS A 217 -14.19 7.47 -20.77
CA LYS A 217 -15.43 7.54 -21.54
C LYS A 217 -15.33 6.56 -22.71
N ILE A 218 -16.28 5.64 -22.80
CA ILE A 218 -16.48 4.85 -24.02
C ILE A 218 -17.00 5.84 -25.07
N THR A 219 -16.14 6.20 -26.02
CA THR A 219 -16.52 6.98 -27.21
C THR A 219 -17.24 6.09 -28.20
#